data_da17efb4c03a7ee9f0e424329c4a8d1c
#
_entry.id   da17efb4c03a7ee9f0e424329c4a8d1c
#
_cell.length_a   1.000
_cell.length_b   1.000
_cell.length_c   1.000
_cell.angle_alpha   90.00
_cell.angle_beta   90.00
_cell.angle_gamma   90.00
#
_symmetry.space_group_name_H-M   'P 1'
#
loop_
_entity.id
_entity.type
_entity.pdbx_description
1 polymer ?
#
loop_
_entity_poly.entity_id
_entity_poly.type
_entity_poly.pdbx_seq_one_letter_code
_entity_poly.pdbx_strand_id
1 'polypeptide(L)'
;MRTTVLHASGGLTLLLALTTAPLAAQSAPTSRYADVSVGLRVGTTGFSLEVAKLLTSHLGVRVGANYLKVTATKDQSDITYDASLKMQAFSALVDLFPGRRGGFHLTAGIVTNPVTITGTAQPNGSTYTINGVDYTSAQVGTMVAEAKFPGASPYVGIGFGTPARNHALEILFDIGAVIGQPTITMSATGAAADAQLTGDLQAQVAQTQTDVRKYLKVWPVVSLGLAFRF
;
A
#
# COMPACT_ATOMS: atom_id res chain seq x y z
N MET A 1 -18.50 2.10 26.79
CA MET A 1 -18.37 2.45 25.36
C MET A 1 -17.39 3.61 25.28
N ARG A 2 -16.11 3.34 25.06
CA ARG A 2 -15.07 4.38 24.91
C ARG A 2 -14.76 4.57 23.44
N THR A 3 -14.71 5.80 23.04
CA THR A 3 -14.61 6.28 21.66
C THR A 3 -13.24 5.96 21.07
N THR A 4 -13.22 5.34 19.91
CA THR A 4 -12.00 5.11 19.12
C THR A 4 -11.50 6.44 18.59
N VAL A 5 -10.32 6.88 18.99
CA VAL A 5 -9.67 8.07 18.41
C VAL A 5 -8.76 7.60 17.28
N LEU A 6 -9.16 7.90 16.05
CA LEU A 6 -8.29 7.76 14.88
C LEU A 6 -7.35 8.96 14.84
N HIS A 7 -6.07 8.76 15.04
CA HIS A 7 -5.06 9.78 14.79
C HIS A 7 -4.41 9.52 13.43
N ALA A 8 -4.78 10.32 12.46
CA ALA A 8 -4.05 10.43 11.20
C ALA A 8 -2.99 11.53 11.36
N SER A 9 -1.78 11.16 11.77
CA SER A 9 -0.65 12.08 11.79
C SER A 9 0.14 11.94 10.49
N GLY A 10 -0.30 12.68 9.47
CA GLY A 10 0.40 12.82 8.19
C GLY A 10 0.91 14.24 8.02
N GLY A 11 1.98 14.59 8.72
CA GLY A 11 2.70 15.83 8.47
C GLY A 11 3.74 15.62 7.36
N LEU A 12 3.33 15.69 6.10
CA LEU A 12 4.25 15.86 4.97
C LEU A 12 4.19 17.32 4.56
N THR A 13 5.08 18.13 5.12
CA THR A 13 5.30 19.51 4.64
C THR A 13 6.09 19.42 3.33
N LEU A 14 5.37 19.29 2.22
CA LEU A 14 5.94 19.40 0.89
C LEU A 14 6.09 20.90 0.59
N LEU A 15 7.29 21.45 0.77
CA LEU A 15 7.64 22.78 0.26
C LEU A 15 7.69 22.69 -1.28
N LEU A 16 6.59 23.03 -1.93
CA LEU A 16 6.57 23.25 -3.37
C LEU A 16 7.20 24.63 -3.65
N ALA A 17 8.46 24.65 -4.02
CA ALA A 17 9.07 25.82 -4.64
C ALA A 17 8.51 25.94 -6.07
N LEU A 18 7.42 26.70 -6.22
CA LEU A 18 6.92 27.12 -7.54
C LEU A 18 7.90 28.15 -8.13
N THR A 19 8.86 27.67 -8.92
CA THR A 19 9.58 28.55 -9.84
C THR A 19 8.65 28.84 -11.01
N THR A 20 8.17 30.08 -11.09
CA THR A 20 7.44 30.60 -12.24
C THR A 20 8.40 30.75 -13.42
N ALA A 21 8.55 29.71 -14.21
CA ALA A 21 9.14 29.81 -15.54
C ALA A 21 8.09 30.41 -16.49
N PRO A 22 8.42 31.39 -17.33
CA PRO A 22 7.46 31.93 -18.30
C PRO A 22 7.11 30.85 -19.30
N LEU A 23 5.81 30.52 -19.42
CA LEU A 23 5.29 29.66 -20.48
C LEU A 23 5.46 30.41 -21.82
N ALA A 24 6.57 30.20 -22.48
CA ALA A 24 6.66 30.46 -23.91
C ALA A 24 5.86 29.36 -24.62
N ALA A 25 4.67 29.70 -25.10
CA ALA A 25 3.88 28.85 -25.98
C ALA A 25 4.65 28.64 -27.28
N GLN A 26 5.50 27.63 -27.32
CA GLN A 26 6.06 27.13 -28.58
C GLN A 26 5.13 26.03 -29.07
N SER A 27 4.50 26.30 -30.21
CA SER A 27 3.77 25.29 -31.00
C SER A 27 4.77 24.23 -31.46
N ALA A 28 4.97 23.21 -30.64
CA ALA A 28 5.77 22.06 -31.03
C ALA A 28 4.99 21.18 -32.01
N PRO A 29 5.64 20.56 -33.02
CA PRO A 29 5.01 19.66 -33.94
C PRO A 29 4.37 18.51 -33.17
N THR A 30 3.12 18.18 -33.47
CA THR A 30 2.29 17.18 -32.83
C THR A 30 2.83 15.77 -33.08
N SER A 31 3.90 15.40 -32.40
CA SER A 31 4.28 13.99 -32.23
C SER A 31 3.37 13.41 -31.16
N ARG A 32 2.38 12.62 -31.55
CA ARG A 32 1.38 11.97 -30.68
C ARG A 32 1.97 11.02 -29.63
N TYR A 33 3.27 10.87 -29.56
CA TYR A 33 3.96 9.87 -28.75
C TYR A 33 4.97 10.42 -27.75
N ALA A 34 5.11 11.75 -27.65
CA ALA A 34 6.08 12.38 -26.79
C ALA A 34 5.48 12.95 -25.48
N ASP A 35 4.21 12.74 -25.27
CA ASP A 35 3.48 13.34 -24.15
C ASP A 35 3.79 12.64 -22.83
N VAL A 36 4.34 13.39 -21.91
CA VAL A 36 4.57 12.97 -20.51
C VAL A 36 3.52 13.65 -19.64
N SER A 37 2.96 12.91 -18.72
CA SER A 37 2.04 13.44 -17.73
C SER A 37 2.52 13.13 -16.31
N VAL A 38 2.11 14.00 -15.38
CA VAL A 38 2.27 13.78 -13.94
C VAL A 38 0.88 13.66 -13.34
N GLY A 39 0.66 12.58 -12.60
CA GLY A 39 -0.60 12.24 -11.95
C GLY A 39 -0.50 12.26 -10.45
N LEU A 40 -1.55 12.73 -9.80
CA LEU A 40 -1.80 12.57 -8.36
C LEU A 40 -3.00 11.67 -8.18
N ARG A 41 -2.89 10.66 -7.34
CA ARG A 41 -3.99 9.73 -7.03
C ARG A 41 -4.19 9.58 -5.54
N VAL A 42 -5.40 9.22 -5.17
CA VAL A 42 -5.79 8.79 -3.83
C VAL A 42 -6.58 7.49 -3.95
N GLY A 43 -6.35 6.58 -3.03
CA GLY A 43 -7.03 5.29 -3.06
C GLY A 43 -6.69 4.40 -1.88
N THR A 44 -6.94 3.11 -2.04
CA THR A 44 -6.66 2.10 -1.00
C THR A 44 -5.17 1.95 -0.70
N THR A 45 -4.29 2.43 -1.59
CA THR A 45 -2.83 2.49 -1.40
C THR A 45 -2.35 3.85 -0.87
N GLY A 46 -3.28 4.74 -0.47
CA GLY A 46 -3.00 6.08 0.02
C GLY A 46 -2.83 7.10 -1.08
N PHE A 47 -1.92 8.04 -0.86
CA PHE A 47 -1.55 9.06 -1.84
C PHE A 47 -0.48 8.52 -2.77
N SER A 48 -0.64 8.80 -4.06
CA SER A 48 0.30 8.38 -5.10
C SER A 48 0.68 9.56 -5.97
N LEU A 49 1.96 9.64 -6.29
CA LEU A 49 2.51 10.49 -7.34
C LEU A 49 3.01 9.57 -8.45
N GLU A 50 2.61 9.84 -9.68
CA GLU A 50 3.03 9.04 -10.84
C GLU A 50 3.46 9.89 -12.01
N VAL A 51 4.36 9.34 -12.82
CA VAL A 51 4.73 9.86 -14.13
C VAL A 51 4.34 8.81 -15.16
N ALA A 52 3.64 9.23 -16.20
CA ALA A 52 3.21 8.36 -17.27
C ALA A 52 3.65 8.89 -18.63
N LYS A 53 3.94 7.97 -19.54
CA LYS A 53 4.28 8.27 -20.93
C LYS A 53 3.55 7.31 -21.87
N LEU A 54 2.93 7.85 -22.90
CA LEU A 54 2.34 7.07 -23.96
C LEU A 54 3.42 6.75 -25.01
N LEU A 55 3.77 5.48 -25.14
CA LEU A 55 4.78 5.01 -26.11
C LEU A 55 4.20 4.84 -27.50
N THR A 56 2.96 4.35 -27.58
CA THR A 56 2.21 4.20 -28.84
C THR A 56 0.74 4.57 -28.60
N SER A 57 -0.08 4.54 -29.64
CA SER A 57 -1.54 4.73 -29.49
C SER A 57 -2.22 3.69 -28.60
N HIS A 58 -1.56 2.55 -28.32
CA HIS A 58 -2.12 1.43 -27.58
C HIS A 58 -1.30 1.04 -26.35
N LEU A 59 -0.11 1.61 -26.18
CA LEU A 59 0.80 1.22 -25.10
C LEU A 59 1.30 2.44 -24.34
N GLY A 60 1.12 2.44 -23.02
CA GLY A 60 1.66 3.41 -22.08
C GLY A 60 2.53 2.75 -21.04
N VAL A 61 3.37 3.53 -20.39
CA VAL A 61 4.15 3.14 -19.22
C VAL A 61 3.92 4.15 -18.09
N ARG A 62 3.85 3.67 -16.87
CA ARG A 62 3.71 4.48 -15.65
C ARG A 62 4.71 4.05 -14.61
N VAL A 63 5.30 5.02 -13.93
CA VAL A 63 6.09 4.80 -12.71
C VAL A 63 5.53 5.69 -11.61
N GLY A 64 5.42 5.18 -10.41
CA GLY A 64 4.81 5.90 -9.31
C GLY A 64 5.36 5.53 -7.95
N ALA A 65 5.09 6.41 -6.98
CA ALA A 65 5.37 6.21 -5.58
C ALA A 65 4.09 6.43 -4.78
N ASN A 66 3.82 5.51 -3.84
CA ASN A 66 2.61 5.50 -3.02
C ASN A 66 3.00 5.60 -1.55
N TYR A 67 2.21 6.34 -0.79
CA TYR A 67 2.40 6.46 0.65
C TYR A 67 1.07 6.49 1.41
N LEU A 68 0.97 5.62 2.42
CA LEU A 68 -0.08 5.63 3.41
C LEU A 68 0.48 5.16 4.75
N LYS A 69 0.12 5.84 5.83
CA LYS A 69 0.33 5.36 7.19
C LYS A 69 -0.94 5.63 8.01
N VAL A 70 -1.53 4.58 8.54
CA VAL A 70 -2.68 4.64 9.43
C VAL A 70 -2.31 3.90 10.71
N THR A 71 -2.58 4.51 11.86
CA THR A 71 -2.39 3.90 13.17
C THR A 71 -3.70 3.98 13.92
N ALA A 72 -4.08 2.88 14.57
CA ALA A 72 -5.26 2.82 15.43
C ALA A 72 -4.86 2.19 16.75
N THR A 73 -5.22 2.83 17.85
CA THR A 73 -5.03 2.31 19.20
C THR A 73 -6.40 1.97 19.78
N LYS A 74 -6.52 0.80 20.37
CA LYS A 74 -7.73 0.34 21.05
C LYS A 74 -7.38 -0.30 22.38
N ASP A 75 -7.98 0.20 23.45
CA ASP A 75 -7.94 -0.41 24.78
C ASP A 75 -9.12 -1.37 24.92
N GLN A 76 -8.85 -2.62 25.23
CA GLN A 76 -9.86 -3.64 25.49
C GLN A 76 -9.39 -4.55 26.63
N SER A 77 -10.19 -4.61 27.72
CA SER A 77 -10.00 -5.57 28.81
C SER A 77 -8.56 -5.64 29.35
N ASP A 78 -8.00 -4.48 29.74
CA ASP A 78 -6.63 -4.35 30.28
C ASP A 78 -5.49 -4.69 29.29
N ILE A 79 -5.78 -4.71 28.00
CA ILE A 79 -4.78 -4.83 26.94
C ILE A 79 -4.89 -3.62 26.02
N THR A 80 -3.77 -2.94 25.78
CA THR A 80 -3.66 -1.91 24.77
C THR A 80 -3.19 -2.53 23.45
N TYR A 81 -4.02 -2.42 22.42
CA TYR A 81 -3.71 -2.88 21.06
C TYR A 81 -3.39 -1.68 20.19
N ASP A 82 -2.19 -1.66 19.68
CA ASP A 82 -1.76 -0.71 18.65
C ASP A 82 -1.68 -1.42 17.31
N ALA A 83 -2.47 -0.99 16.36
CA ALA A 83 -2.44 -1.48 15.00
C ALA A 83 -1.91 -0.38 14.06
N SER A 84 -0.93 -0.71 13.23
CA SER A 84 -0.35 0.17 12.23
C SER A 84 -0.40 -0.47 10.86
N LEU A 85 -0.96 0.24 9.88
CA LEU A 85 -0.91 -0.08 8.46
C LEU A 85 0.04 0.91 7.80
N LYS A 86 1.12 0.42 7.22
CA LYS A 86 2.07 1.22 6.45
C LYS A 86 2.14 0.70 5.02
N MET A 87 1.97 1.61 4.08
CA MET A 87 2.21 1.41 2.66
C MET A 87 3.24 2.41 2.19
N GLN A 88 4.32 1.91 1.63
CA GLN A 88 5.38 2.71 1.04
C GLN A 88 5.90 1.90 -0.15
N ALA A 89 5.34 2.20 -1.31
CA ALA A 89 5.51 1.38 -2.50
C ALA A 89 5.97 2.20 -3.68
N PHE A 90 6.79 1.58 -4.53
CA PHE A 90 7.05 2.06 -5.88
C PHE A 90 6.34 1.13 -6.85
N SER A 91 5.85 1.68 -7.95
CA SER A 91 5.18 0.93 -9.01
C SER A 91 5.82 1.20 -10.36
N ALA A 92 5.92 0.15 -11.17
CA ALA A 92 6.28 0.21 -12.58
C ALA A 92 5.22 -0.58 -13.36
N LEU A 93 4.42 0.12 -14.15
CA LEU A 93 3.21 -0.41 -14.77
C LEU A 93 3.23 -0.16 -16.27
N VAL A 94 2.60 -1.05 -17.00
CA VAL A 94 2.34 -0.95 -18.44
C VAL A 94 0.83 -0.93 -18.64
N ASP A 95 0.35 0.04 -19.42
CA ASP A 95 -1.05 0.20 -19.77
C ASP A 95 -1.28 -0.16 -21.23
N LEU A 96 -2.21 -1.07 -21.49
CA LEU A 96 -2.66 -1.44 -22.82
C LEU A 96 -4.03 -0.81 -23.09
N PHE A 97 -4.12 0.03 -24.10
CA PHE A 97 -5.34 0.71 -24.56
C PHE A 97 -5.92 -0.03 -25.76
N PRO A 98 -6.97 -0.87 -25.60
CA PRO A 98 -7.58 -1.58 -26.71
C PRO A 98 -8.22 -0.65 -27.75
N GLY A 99 -8.75 0.49 -27.29
CA GLY A 99 -9.41 1.50 -28.12
C GLY A 99 -8.53 2.70 -28.43
N ARG A 100 -8.48 3.13 -29.69
CA ARG A 100 -7.69 4.30 -30.12
C ARG A 100 -8.17 5.64 -29.54
N ARG A 101 -9.43 5.74 -29.11
CA ARG A 101 -10.06 6.98 -28.62
C ARG A 101 -10.62 6.88 -27.20
N GLY A 102 -10.71 5.67 -26.64
CA GLY A 102 -11.24 5.43 -25.29
C GLY A 102 -10.16 5.55 -24.22
N GLY A 103 -10.53 5.99 -23.04
CA GLY A 103 -9.68 6.02 -21.86
C GLY A 103 -9.55 4.66 -21.16
N PHE A 104 -10.29 3.65 -21.58
CA PHE A 104 -10.20 2.31 -21.01
C PHE A 104 -8.84 1.68 -21.29
N HIS A 105 -8.22 1.11 -20.25
CA HIS A 105 -6.96 0.41 -20.35
C HIS A 105 -6.89 -0.81 -19.42
N LEU A 106 -6.08 -1.78 -19.83
CA LEU A 106 -5.65 -2.91 -19.02
C LEU A 106 -4.26 -2.56 -18.49
N THR A 107 -4.02 -2.83 -17.22
CA THR A 107 -2.74 -2.53 -16.57
C THR A 107 -2.10 -3.80 -16.04
N ALA A 108 -0.80 -3.94 -16.26
CA ALA A 108 0.01 -4.97 -15.62
C ALA A 108 1.38 -4.40 -15.23
N GLY A 109 2.00 -4.98 -14.19
CA GLY A 109 3.33 -4.54 -13.77
C GLY A 109 3.76 -5.06 -12.43
N ILE A 110 4.64 -4.31 -11.77
CA ILE A 110 5.24 -4.67 -10.49
C ILE A 110 5.05 -3.52 -9.50
N VAL A 111 4.73 -3.88 -8.26
CA VAL A 111 4.67 -2.98 -7.11
C VAL A 111 5.64 -3.49 -6.04
N THR A 112 6.51 -2.62 -5.55
CA THR A 112 7.48 -2.98 -4.50
C THR A 112 6.96 -2.64 -3.12
N ASN A 113 7.24 -3.51 -2.13
CA ASN A 113 6.88 -3.31 -0.70
C ASN A 113 5.45 -2.78 -0.48
N PRO A 114 4.42 -3.42 -1.05
CA PRO A 114 3.11 -2.78 -1.16
C PRO A 114 2.42 -2.55 0.18
N VAL A 115 2.57 -3.46 1.16
CA VAL A 115 1.84 -3.39 2.43
C VAL A 115 2.64 -4.03 3.57
N THR A 116 2.66 -3.34 4.71
CA THR A 116 3.07 -3.89 6.01
C THR A 116 1.99 -3.56 7.04
N ILE A 117 1.52 -4.58 7.74
CA ILE A 117 0.57 -4.46 8.83
C ILE A 117 1.29 -4.90 10.10
N THR A 118 1.34 -4.05 11.13
CA THR A 118 1.95 -4.35 12.42
C THR A 118 0.90 -4.21 13.50
N GLY A 119 0.77 -5.24 14.33
CA GLY A 119 -0.03 -5.22 15.55
C GLY A 119 0.88 -5.35 16.75
N THR A 120 0.74 -4.46 17.74
CA THR A 120 1.44 -4.52 19.02
C THR A 120 0.42 -4.68 20.13
N ALA A 121 0.61 -5.67 20.98
CA ALA A 121 -0.18 -5.88 22.19
C ALA A 121 0.70 -5.66 23.42
N GLN A 122 0.29 -4.72 24.26
CA GLN A 122 0.93 -4.43 25.55
C GLN A 122 0.02 -4.93 26.67
N PRO A 123 0.50 -5.87 27.48
CA PRO A 123 -0.31 -6.46 28.54
C PRO A 123 -0.38 -5.58 29.78
N ASN A 124 -1.58 -5.50 30.35
CA ASN A 124 -1.85 -4.87 31.64
C ASN A 124 -2.47 -5.89 32.63
N GLY A 125 -1.75 -6.99 32.86
CA GLY A 125 -2.19 -7.98 33.88
C GLY A 125 -3.02 -9.15 33.33
N SER A 126 -3.31 -9.21 32.03
CA SER A 126 -4.07 -10.30 31.40
C SER A 126 -3.21 -11.53 31.08
N THR A 127 -3.86 -12.66 30.82
CA THR A 127 -3.26 -13.90 30.32
C THR A 127 -3.35 -13.93 28.81
N TYR A 128 -2.30 -14.43 28.14
CA TYR A 128 -2.27 -14.67 26.69
C TYR A 128 -2.34 -16.16 26.41
N THR A 129 -3.24 -16.57 25.54
CA THR A 129 -3.27 -17.93 25.01
C THR A 129 -2.48 -17.97 23.69
N ILE A 130 -1.35 -18.66 23.68
CA ILE A 130 -0.46 -18.83 22.52
C ILE A 130 -0.35 -20.33 22.24
N ASN A 131 -0.72 -20.76 21.06
CA ASN A 131 -0.77 -22.18 20.65
C ASN A 131 -1.55 -23.08 21.64
N GLY A 132 -2.62 -22.52 22.24
CA GLY A 132 -3.43 -23.24 23.24
C GLY A 132 -2.84 -23.29 24.65
N VAL A 133 -1.70 -22.67 24.91
CA VAL A 133 -1.06 -22.56 26.22
C VAL A 133 -1.23 -21.15 26.77
N ASP A 134 -1.59 -21.04 28.03
CA ASP A 134 -1.79 -19.77 28.72
C ASP A 134 -0.48 -19.26 29.34
N TYR A 135 -0.11 -18.05 28.99
CA TYR A 135 1.06 -17.34 29.51
C TYR A 135 0.64 -16.06 30.23
N THR A 136 1.29 -15.76 31.32
CA THR A 136 1.08 -14.49 32.00
C THR A 136 1.68 -13.32 31.24
N SER A 137 1.16 -12.12 31.48
CA SER A 137 1.70 -10.89 30.87
C SER A 137 3.18 -10.66 31.22
N ALA A 138 3.64 -11.09 32.38
CA ALA A 138 5.05 -10.99 32.76
C ALA A 138 5.96 -11.95 31.94
N GLN A 139 5.45 -13.13 31.57
CA GLN A 139 6.18 -14.08 30.71
C GLN A 139 6.25 -13.63 29.26
N VAL A 140 5.17 -13.09 28.72
CA VAL A 140 5.10 -12.66 27.31
C VAL A 140 5.74 -11.29 27.11
N GLY A 141 5.49 -10.35 27.99
CA GLY A 141 5.85 -8.94 27.80
C GLY A 141 5.09 -8.33 26.63
N THR A 142 5.73 -7.45 25.88
CA THR A 142 5.15 -6.86 24.67
C THR A 142 5.20 -7.86 23.50
N MET A 143 4.04 -8.11 22.89
CA MET A 143 3.93 -8.96 21.71
C MET A 143 3.75 -8.12 20.46
N VAL A 144 4.52 -8.43 19.41
CA VAL A 144 4.43 -7.78 18.09
C VAL A 144 4.15 -8.84 17.05
N ALA A 145 3.11 -8.63 16.27
CA ALA A 145 2.76 -9.42 15.09
C ALA A 145 2.89 -8.55 13.84
N GLU A 146 3.58 -9.02 12.83
CA GLU A 146 3.73 -8.33 11.55
C GLU A 146 3.29 -9.22 10.40
N ALA A 147 2.51 -8.64 9.48
CA ALA A 147 2.18 -9.23 8.19
C ALA A 147 2.77 -8.35 7.08
N LYS A 148 3.71 -8.89 6.30
CA LYS A 148 4.43 -8.15 5.26
C LYS A 148 4.29 -8.84 3.92
N PHE A 149 3.83 -8.09 2.91
CA PHE A 149 3.82 -8.56 1.53
C PHE A 149 5.25 -8.65 0.97
N PRO A 150 5.47 -9.49 -0.09
CA PRO A 150 6.77 -9.60 -0.74
C PRO A 150 7.35 -8.26 -1.18
N GLY A 151 8.67 -8.15 -1.20
CA GLY A 151 9.38 -6.93 -1.60
C GLY A 151 9.09 -6.48 -3.04
N ALA A 152 8.64 -7.40 -3.90
CA ALA A 152 8.10 -7.14 -5.23
C ALA A 152 6.91 -8.06 -5.47
N SER A 153 5.81 -7.50 -5.96
CA SER A 153 4.55 -8.21 -6.20
C SER A 153 3.99 -7.84 -7.56
N PRO A 154 3.50 -8.82 -8.35
CA PRO A 154 2.77 -8.54 -9.58
C PRO A 154 1.51 -7.72 -9.31
N TYR A 155 1.20 -6.82 -10.22
CA TYR A 155 -0.02 -6.04 -10.27
C TYR A 155 -0.77 -6.28 -11.56
N VAL A 156 -2.09 -6.40 -11.49
CA VAL A 156 -2.99 -6.41 -12.65
C VAL A 156 -4.19 -5.54 -12.35
N GLY A 157 -4.71 -4.86 -13.37
CA GLY A 157 -5.84 -3.96 -13.18
C GLY A 157 -6.49 -3.54 -14.49
N ILE A 158 -7.56 -2.79 -14.32
CA ILE A 158 -8.27 -2.09 -15.39
C ILE A 158 -8.47 -0.65 -14.96
N GLY A 159 -8.53 0.25 -15.91
CA GLY A 159 -8.76 1.66 -15.58
C GLY A 159 -9.37 2.46 -16.70
N PHE A 160 -9.69 3.70 -16.34
CA PHE A 160 -10.19 4.74 -17.23
C PHE A 160 -9.36 6.01 -17.05
N GLY A 161 -9.18 6.71 -18.16
CA GLY A 161 -8.35 7.89 -18.26
C GLY A 161 -7.10 7.60 -19.08
N THR A 162 -6.65 8.60 -19.81
CA THR A 162 -5.48 8.47 -20.66
C THR A 162 -4.53 9.60 -20.33
N PRO A 163 -3.60 9.38 -19.39
CA PRO A 163 -2.80 10.45 -18.79
C PRO A 163 -2.00 11.29 -19.79
N ALA A 164 -1.93 10.89 -21.04
CA ALA A 164 -1.12 11.57 -22.06
C ALA A 164 -1.89 11.88 -23.35
N ARG A 165 -3.23 11.97 -23.34
CA ARG A 165 -4.04 12.24 -24.55
C ARG A 165 -4.87 13.52 -24.41
N ASN A 166 -4.81 14.37 -25.43
CA ASN A 166 -5.76 15.42 -25.86
C ASN A 166 -6.19 16.50 -24.87
N HIS A 167 -6.03 16.34 -23.54
CA HIS A 167 -6.43 17.32 -22.54
C HIS A 167 -5.28 17.64 -21.61
N ALA A 168 -5.17 18.91 -21.18
CA ALA A 168 -4.17 19.34 -20.20
C ALA A 168 -4.44 18.72 -18.82
N LEU A 169 -5.71 18.42 -18.51
CA LEU A 169 -6.15 17.80 -17.26
C LEU A 169 -7.03 16.59 -17.57
N GLU A 170 -6.75 15.46 -16.93
CA GLU A 170 -7.52 14.24 -17.10
C GLU A 170 -7.85 13.59 -15.75
N ILE A 171 -9.07 13.04 -15.62
CA ILE A 171 -9.49 12.25 -14.48
C ILE A 171 -9.07 10.80 -14.73
N LEU A 172 -8.46 10.20 -13.73
CA LEU A 172 -7.96 8.83 -13.75
C LEU A 172 -8.72 7.99 -12.75
N PHE A 173 -9.11 6.78 -13.14
CA PHE A 173 -9.73 5.80 -12.26
C PHE A 173 -9.17 4.42 -12.55
N ASP A 174 -8.69 3.70 -11.53
CA ASP A 174 -8.17 2.34 -11.66
C ASP A 174 -8.73 1.44 -10.57
N ILE A 175 -9.03 0.20 -10.98
CA ILE A 175 -9.32 -0.92 -10.11
C ILE A 175 -8.34 -2.04 -10.46
N GLY A 176 -7.67 -2.58 -9.46
CA GLY A 176 -6.71 -3.65 -9.68
C GLY A 176 -6.41 -4.44 -8.44
N ALA A 177 -5.39 -5.27 -8.55
CA ALA A 177 -4.96 -6.16 -7.49
C ALA A 177 -3.45 -6.34 -7.49
N VAL A 178 -2.83 -6.22 -6.32
CA VAL A 178 -1.48 -6.68 -6.05
C VAL A 178 -1.55 -8.14 -5.64
N ILE A 179 -0.82 -9.00 -6.34
CA ILE A 179 -0.83 -10.45 -6.13
C ILE A 179 0.39 -10.83 -5.30
N GLY A 180 0.19 -11.44 -4.14
CA GLY A 180 1.26 -11.86 -3.27
C GLY A 180 0.74 -12.51 -1.99
N GLN A 181 1.58 -13.30 -1.35
CA GLN A 181 1.27 -13.92 -0.07
C GLN A 181 2.07 -13.21 1.01
N PRO A 182 1.45 -12.61 2.03
CA PRO A 182 2.18 -12.00 3.12
C PRO A 182 2.90 -13.04 3.96
N THR A 183 4.04 -12.65 4.49
CA THR A 183 4.78 -13.40 5.50
C THR A 183 4.36 -12.87 6.86
N ILE A 184 3.99 -13.78 7.76
CA ILE A 184 3.63 -13.47 9.13
C ILE A 184 4.86 -13.71 10.02
N THR A 185 5.13 -12.77 10.90
CA THR A 185 6.10 -12.91 11.98
C THR A 185 5.46 -12.50 13.30
N MET A 186 5.80 -13.19 14.37
CA MET A 186 5.39 -12.84 15.72
C MET A 186 6.63 -12.88 16.64
N SER A 187 6.71 -11.94 17.55
CA SER A 187 7.75 -11.88 18.57
C SER A 187 7.16 -11.39 19.88
N ALA A 188 7.74 -11.85 20.99
CA ALA A 188 7.40 -11.42 22.32
C ALA A 188 8.70 -11.10 23.06
N THR A 189 8.72 -10.04 23.87
CA THR A 189 9.95 -9.64 24.59
C THR A 189 10.40 -10.67 25.63
N GLY A 190 9.48 -11.47 26.17
CA GLY A 190 9.77 -12.56 27.10
C GLY A 190 10.27 -13.85 26.43
N ALA A 191 10.07 -14.01 25.12
CA ALA A 191 10.41 -15.26 24.42
C ALA A 191 11.91 -15.63 24.46
N ALA A 192 12.79 -14.63 24.54
CA ALA A 192 14.24 -14.88 24.62
C ALA A 192 14.66 -15.60 25.90
N ALA A 193 13.88 -15.51 26.98
CA ALA A 193 14.15 -16.16 28.27
C ALA A 193 13.37 -17.47 28.46
N ASP A 194 12.40 -17.78 27.59
CA ASP A 194 11.50 -18.93 27.68
C ASP A 194 11.46 -19.72 26.38
N ALA A 195 12.09 -20.89 26.38
CA ALA A 195 12.17 -21.78 25.23
C ALA A 195 10.81 -22.35 24.83
N GLN A 196 9.91 -22.58 25.80
CA GLN A 196 8.56 -23.07 25.52
C GLN A 196 7.74 -21.99 24.82
N LEU A 197 7.73 -20.78 25.34
CA LEU A 197 7.08 -19.64 24.71
C LEU A 197 7.57 -19.40 23.28
N THR A 198 8.90 -19.55 23.06
CA THR A 198 9.49 -19.45 21.71
C THR A 198 8.94 -20.52 20.77
N GLY A 199 8.85 -21.77 21.24
CA GLY A 199 8.31 -22.87 20.47
C GLY A 199 6.82 -22.68 20.12
N ASP A 200 6.03 -22.26 21.09
CA ASP A 200 4.58 -22.00 20.90
C ASP A 200 4.32 -20.80 19.99
N LEU A 201 5.13 -19.75 20.07
CA LEU A 201 5.05 -18.64 19.10
C LEU A 201 5.35 -19.11 17.66
N GLN A 202 6.36 -19.96 17.46
CA GLN A 202 6.67 -20.49 16.14
C GLN A 202 5.52 -21.38 15.60
N ALA A 203 4.92 -22.21 16.44
CA ALA A 203 3.77 -23.01 16.08
C ALA A 203 2.56 -22.15 15.71
N GLN A 204 2.28 -21.12 16.49
CA GLN A 204 1.22 -20.14 16.24
C GLN A 204 1.44 -19.42 14.91
N VAL A 205 2.68 -18.98 14.63
CA VAL A 205 3.05 -18.35 13.35
C VAL A 205 2.80 -19.29 12.18
N ALA A 206 3.22 -20.55 12.28
CA ALA A 206 3.03 -21.56 11.21
C ALA A 206 1.54 -21.79 10.90
N GLN A 207 0.71 -21.88 11.94
CA GLN A 207 -0.74 -22.01 11.79
C GLN A 207 -1.35 -20.76 11.16
N THR A 208 -1.07 -19.58 11.71
CA THR A 208 -1.55 -18.30 11.18
C THR A 208 -1.11 -18.08 9.75
N GLN A 209 0.15 -18.43 9.40
CA GLN A 209 0.67 -18.34 8.04
C GLN A 209 -0.12 -19.23 7.08
N THR A 210 -0.51 -20.41 7.51
CA THR A 210 -1.31 -21.34 6.69
C THR A 210 -2.70 -20.76 6.42
N ASP A 211 -3.35 -20.20 7.43
CA ASP A 211 -4.68 -19.60 7.31
C ASP A 211 -4.65 -18.34 6.46
N VAL A 212 -3.67 -17.47 6.69
CA VAL A 212 -3.51 -16.25 5.92
C VAL A 212 -3.25 -16.53 4.44
N ARG A 213 -2.44 -17.54 4.11
CA ARG A 213 -2.20 -17.97 2.72
C ARG A 213 -3.46 -18.46 2.00
N LYS A 214 -4.46 -18.93 2.73
CA LYS A 214 -5.75 -19.35 2.17
C LYS A 214 -6.57 -18.17 1.64
N TYR A 215 -6.56 -17.05 2.39
CA TYR A 215 -7.50 -15.94 2.19
C TYR A 215 -6.84 -14.66 1.65
N LEU A 216 -5.57 -14.40 1.98
CA LEU A 216 -4.85 -13.17 1.64
C LEU A 216 -3.81 -13.41 0.54
N LYS A 217 -4.28 -13.72 -0.67
CA LYS A 217 -3.41 -13.85 -1.87
C LYS A 217 -3.40 -12.59 -2.71
N VAL A 218 -4.32 -11.68 -2.45
CA VAL A 218 -4.59 -10.53 -3.30
C VAL A 218 -4.89 -9.32 -2.43
N TRP A 219 -4.23 -8.21 -2.71
CA TRP A 219 -4.55 -6.91 -2.12
C TRP A 219 -5.30 -6.06 -3.16
N PRO A 220 -6.57 -5.70 -2.90
CA PRO A 220 -7.35 -4.90 -3.82
C PRO A 220 -6.84 -3.46 -3.85
N VAL A 221 -6.74 -2.91 -5.05
CA VAL A 221 -6.35 -1.52 -5.28
C VAL A 221 -7.47 -0.82 -6.01
N VAL A 222 -7.96 0.27 -5.42
CA VAL A 222 -8.90 1.21 -6.06
C VAL A 222 -8.32 2.60 -5.93
N SER A 223 -8.20 3.33 -7.01
CA SER A 223 -7.67 4.69 -7.00
C SER A 223 -8.43 5.62 -7.94
N LEU A 224 -8.52 6.88 -7.51
CA LEU A 224 -9.03 8.01 -8.28
C LEU A 224 -7.96 9.09 -8.31
N GLY A 225 -7.80 9.78 -9.43
CA GLY A 225 -6.76 10.79 -9.55
C GLY A 225 -6.98 11.79 -10.66
N LEU A 226 -6.03 12.69 -10.73
CA LEU A 226 -5.91 13.70 -11.78
C LEU A 226 -4.53 13.64 -12.39
N ALA A 227 -4.42 13.75 -13.71
CA ALA A 227 -3.16 13.88 -14.40
C ALA A 227 -3.09 15.21 -15.14
N PHE A 228 -1.91 15.80 -15.11
CA PHE A 228 -1.54 17.00 -15.86
C PHE A 228 -0.52 16.62 -16.92
N ARG A 229 -0.75 17.09 -18.12
CA ARG A 229 0.10 16.89 -19.29
C ARG A 229 0.97 18.11 -19.54
N PHE A 230 2.19 17.87 -19.97
CA PHE A 230 3.16 18.89 -20.36
C PHE A 230 3.52 18.78 -21.84
#